data_c0652f83fb475e9571efa9d6721d00cf
#
_entry.id   c0652f83fb475e9571efa9d6721d00cf
#
_cell.length_a   1.000
_cell.length_b   1.000
_cell.length_c   1.000
_cell.angle_alpha   90.00
_cell.angle_beta   90.00
_cell.angle_gamma   90.00
#
_symmetry.space_group_name_H-M   'P 1'
#
loop_
_entity.id
_entity.type
_entity.pdbx_description
1 polymer ?
#
loop_
_entity_poly.entity_id
_entity_poly.type
_entity_poly.pdbx_seq_one_letter_code
_entity_poly.pdbx_strand_id
1 'polypeptide(L)'
;MYRFLLRPKWIGFHLLCVVGIVGMVSAGVWQLHRNDQRHRFEQEVRDRTDADVVPLADVLAIGTPAEMEWRRVEATGTYVQDRQFEVVNVGQGGVSGHDAVDALRLDDGSLLIVNRGFVAGAAPLPPAPT
;
A
#
# COMPACT_ATOMS: atom_id res chain seq x y z
N MET A 1 1.42 14.56 -58.86
CA MET A 1 0.77 15.64 -58.13
C MET A 1 1.21 15.83 -56.69
N TYR A 2 1.91 14.87 -56.03
CA TYR A 2 2.33 14.94 -54.60
C TYR A 2 3.85 15.11 -54.39
N ARG A 3 4.59 15.63 -55.40
CA ARG A 3 6.08 15.79 -55.32
C ARG A 3 6.51 16.80 -54.23
N PHE A 4 5.60 17.64 -53.71
CA PHE A 4 5.90 18.55 -52.62
C PHE A 4 6.12 17.85 -51.27
N LEU A 5 5.50 16.65 -51.04
CA LEU A 5 5.68 15.84 -49.86
C LEU A 5 7.09 15.27 -49.71
N LEU A 6 7.82 15.16 -50.83
CA LEU A 6 9.22 14.68 -50.85
C LEU A 6 10.25 15.79 -50.61
N ARG A 7 9.82 17.04 -50.38
CA ARG A 7 10.75 18.11 -50.00
C ARG A 7 11.29 17.86 -48.59
N PRO A 8 12.58 18.16 -48.31
CA PRO A 8 13.21 17.83 -47.03
C PRO A 8 12.45 18.39 -45.80
N LYS A 9 11.79 19.53 -45.92
CA LYS A 9 10.97 20.11 -44.86
C LYS A 9 9.75 19.25 -44.53
N TRP A 10 9.11 18.65 -45.52
CA TRP A 10 7.92 17.79 -45.34
C TRP A 10 8.34 16.40 -44.85
N ILE A 11 9.48 15.88 -45.32
CA ILE A 11 10.03 14.63 -44.79
C ILE A 11 10.35 14.79 -43.31
N GLY A 12 10.99 15.89 -42.90
CA GLY A 12 11.23 16.19 -41.48
C GLY A 12 9.96 16.28 -40.64
N PHE A 13 8.90 16.91 -41.21
CA PHE A 13 7.59 16.96 -40.53
C PHE A 13 6.96 15.58 -40.35
N HIS A 14 6.94 14.73 -41.39
CA HIS A 14 6.42 13.39 -41.30
C HIS A 14 7.20 12.52 -40.29
N LEU A 15 8.54 12.65 -40.31
CA LEU A 15 9.37 11.95 -39.31
C LEU A 15 9.03 12.38 -37.89
N LEU A 16 8.85 13.68 -37.67
CA LEU A 16 8.42 14.21 -36.37
C LEU A 16 7.04 13.66 -35.93
N CYS A 17 6.10 13.60 -36.87
CA CYS A 17 4.78 13.00 -36.60
C CYS A 17 4.88 11.52 -36.20
N VAL A 18 5.68 10.74 -36.93
CA VAL A 18 5.91 9.32 -36.62
C VAL A 18 6.55 9.16 -35.24
N VAL A 19 7.59 9.92 -34.94
CA VAL A 19 8.23 9.91 -33.62
C VAL A 19 7.22 10.29 -32.52
N GLY A 20 6.39 11.30 -32.77
CA GLY A 20 5.33 11.70 -31.83
C GLY A 20 4.32 10.58 -31.59
N ILE A 21 3.85 9.91 -32.64
CA ILE A 21 2.92 8.78 -32.53
C ILE A 21 3.54 7.63 -31.76
N VAL A 22 4.78 7.25 -32.08
CA VAL A 22 5.50 6.18 -31.35
C VAL A 22 5.66 6.54 -29.88
N GLY A 23 5.99 7.80 -29.57
CA GLY A 23 6.10 8.28 -28.20
C GLY A 23 4.77 8.19 -27.43
N MET A 24 3.66 8.62 -28.06
CA MET A 24 2.32 8.53 -27.46
C MET A 24 1.88 7.08 -27.22
N VAL A 25 2.10 6.19 -28.19
CA VAL A 25 1.78 4.77 -28.05
C VAL A 25 2.60 4.13 -26.93
N SER A 26 3.90 4.41 -26.90
CA SER A 26 4.80 3.91 -25.85
C SER A 26 4.38 4.37 -24.46
N ALA A 27 4.03 5.66 -24.33
CA ALA A 27 3.52 6.20 -23.07
C ALA A 27 2.18 5.56 -22.66
N GLY A 28 1.28 5.33 -23.62
CA GLY A 28 0.01 4.64 -23.39
C GLY A 28 0.20 3.21 -22.88
N VAL A 29 1.06 2.44 -23.53
CA VAL A 29 1.41 1.07 -23.12
C VAL A 29 2.05 1.06 -21.72
N TRP A 30 2.94 2.00 -21.44
CA TRP A 30 3.53 2.13 -20.11
C TRP A 30 2.49 2.43 -19.02
N GLN A 31 1.52 3.30 -19.30
CA GLN A 31 0.42 3.60 -18.36
C GLN A 31 -0.45 2.36 -18.11
N LEU A 32 -0.77 1.58 -19.16
CA LEU A 32 -1.53 0.33 -19.03
C LEU A 32 -0.80 -0.67 -18.13
N HIS A 33 0.49 -0.92 -18.37
CA HIS A 33 1.28 -1.83 -17.54
C HIS A 33 1.32 -1.38 -16.07
N ARG A 34 1.46 -0.08 -15.81
CA ARG A 34 1.44 0.46 -14.44
C ARG A 34 0.08 0.29 -13.77
N ASN A 35 -1.00 0.45 -14.54
CA ASN A 35 -2.35 0.24 -14.03
C ASN A 35 -2.59 -1.24 -13.69
N ASP A 36 -2.17 -2.16 -14.55
CA ASP A 36 -2.27 -3.61 -14.32
C ASP A 36 -1.52 -4.06 -13.06
N GLN A 37 -0.33 -3.48 -12.81
CA GLN A 37 0.42 -3.77 -11.59
C GLN A 37 -0.33 -3.34 -10.34
N ARG A 38 -0.97 -2.15 -10.37
CA ARG A 38 -1.80 -1.67 -9.26
C ARG A 38 -3.00 -2.57 -9.02
N HIS A 39 -3.71 -2.94 -10.07
CA HIS A 39 -4.88 -3.82 -9.96
C HIS A 39 -4.52 -5.19 -9.40
N ARG A 40 -3.40 -5.79 -9.83
CA ARG A 40 -2.92 -7.06 -9.27
C ARG A 40 -2.60 -6.94 -7.78
N PHE A 41 -1.92 -5.87 -7.38
CA PHE A 41 -1.63 -5.62 -5.97
C PHE A 41 -2.92 -5.41 -5.15
N GLU A 42 -3.86 -4.62 -5.66
CA GLU A 42 -5.16 -4.42 -4.99
C GLU A 42 -5.96 -5.71 -4.87
N GLN A 43 -5.93 -6.57 -5.89
CA GLN A 43 -6.57 -7.89 -5.85
C GLN A 43 -5.91 -8.78 -4.81
N GLU A 44 -4.58 -8.85 -4.78
CA GLU A 44 -3.84 -9.65 -3.79
C GLU A 44 -4.14 -9.19 -2.35
N VAL A 45 -4.18 -7.87 -2.11
CA VAL A 45 -4.55 -7.30 -0.81
C VAL A 45 -5.98 -7.69 -0.44
N ARG A 46 -6.94 -7.58 -1.37
CA ARG A 46 -8.33 -7.97 -1.14
C ARG A 46 -8.45 -9.45 -0.84
N ASP A 47 -7.88 -10.31 -1.67
CA ASP A 47 -7.95 -11.76 -1.50
C ASP A 47 -7.40 -12.20 -0.13
N ARG A 48 -6.32 -11.56 0.32
CA ARG A 48 -5.74 -11.83 1.64
C ARG A 48 -6.56 -11.24 2.79
N THR A 49 -7.15 -10.06 2.59
CA THR A 49 -7.96 -9.39 3.61
C THR A 49 -9.35 -10.02 3.75
N ASP A 50 -9.91 -10.56 2.67
CA ASP A 50 -11.20 -11.24 2.65
C ASP A 50 -11.11 -12.72 3.05
N ALA A 51 -9.89 -13.26 3.14
CA ALA A 51 -9.65 -14.62 3.61
C ALA A 51 -10.05 -14.80 5.08
N ASP A 52 -10.28 -16.04 5.47
CA ASP A 52 -10.61 -16.39 6.85
C ASP A 52 -9.54 -15.92 7.85
N VAL A 53 -10.00 -15.58 9.05
CA VAL A 53 -9.10 -15.23 10.14
C VAL A 53 -8.36 -16.47 10.60
N VAL A 54 -7.04 -16.38 10.70
CA VAL A 54 -6.18 -17.48 11.14
C VAL A 54 -5.42 -17.12 12.41
N PRO A 55 -5.03 -18.09 13.24
CA PRO A 55 -4.19 -17.84 14.41
C PRO A 55 -2.87 -17.18 14.01
N LEU A 56 -2.40 -16.21 14.81
CA LEU A 56 -1.12 -15.52 14.56
C LEU A 56 0.05 -16.52 14.42
N ALA A 57 0.07 -17.57 15.22
CA ALA A 57 1.11 -18.60 15.19
C ALA A 57 1.24 -19.27 13.81
N ASP A 58 0.13 -19.51 13.12
CA ASP A 58 0.11 -20.14 11.81
C ASP A 58 0.71 -19.20 10.75
N VAL A 59 0.45 -17.91 10.85
CA VAL A 59 1.03 -16.91 9.95
C VAL A 59 2.53 -16.75 10.18
N LEU A 60 2.97 -16.74 11.44
CA LEU A 60 4.40 -16.66 11.77
C LEU A 60 5.19 -17.89 11.28
N ALA A 61 4.53 -19.05 11.14
CA ALA A 61 5.13 -20.26 10.60
C ALA A 61 5.38 -20.22 9.07
N ILE A 62 4.74 -19.28 8.33
CA ILE A 62 4.92 -19.15 6.86
C ILE A 62 6.36 -18.74 6.51
N GLY A 63 7.02 -17.95 7.33
CA GLY A 63 8.46 -17.69 7.28
C GLY A 63 8.90 -16.51 6.44
N THR A 64 8.09 -15.97 5.51
CA THR A 64 8.47 -14.79 4.73
C THR A 64 7.55 -13.58 5.00
N PRO A 65 8.10 -12.39 5.31
CA PRO A 65 7.28 -11.20 5.60
C PRO A 65 6.28 -10.87 4.50
N ALA A 66 6.67 -11.01 3.24
CA ALA A 66 5.80 -10.70 2.10
C ALA A 66 4.56 -11.60 2.01
N GLU A 67 4.64 -12.84 2.47
CA GLU A 67 3.51 -13.79 2.51
C GLU A 67 2.63 -13.59 3.75
N MET A 68 3.16 -12.94 4.79
CA MET A 68 2.42 -12.61 6.02
C MET A 68 1.57 -11.34 5.87
N GLU A 69 1.99 -10.41 5.02
CA GLU A 69 1.32 -9.12 4.85
C GLU A 69 -0.14 -9.27 4.42
N TRP A 70 -0.98 -8.36 4.91
CA TRP A 70 -2.40 -8.23 4.59
C TRP A 70 -3.30 -9.40 5.02
N ARG A 71 -2.80 -10.34 5.82
CA ARG A 71 -3.61 -11.43 6.36
C ARG A 71 -4.35 -10.99 7.61
N ARG A 72 -5.58 -11.47 7.75
CA ARG A 72 -6.36 -11.30 8.98
C ARG A 72 -5.94 -12.36 9.99
N VAL A 73 -5.49 -11.90 11.15
CA VAL A 73 -5.01 -12.78 12.21
C VAL A 73 -5.77 -12.55 13.49
N GLU A 74 -5.88 -13.60 14.30
CA GLU A 74 -6.35 -13.55 15.68
C GLU A 74 -5.19 -13.81 16.63
N ALA A 75 -5.07 -12.95 17.64
CA ALA A 75 -4.09 -13.09 18.70
C ALA A 75 -4.74 -12.77 20.04
N THR A 76 -4.45 -13.57 21.04
CA THR A 76 -4.93 -13.37 22.41
C THR A 76 -3.78 -12.97 23.31
N GLY A 77 -4.00 -11.98 24.18
CA GLY A 77 -2.98 -11.48 25.07
C GLY A 77 -3.49 -10.36 25.96
N THR A 78 -2.59 -9.76 26.71
CA THR A 78 -2.88 -8.64 27.61
C THR A 78 -2.09 -7.41 27.19
N TYR A 79 -2.75 -6.27 27.02
CA TYR A 79 -2.08 -5.01 26.70
C TYR A 79 -1.17 -4.56 27.85
N VAL A 80 0.02 -4.11 27.49
CA VAL A 80 1.02 -3.58 28.44
C VAL A 80 0.77 -2.08 28.64
N GLN A 81 0.16 -1.71 29.76
CA GLN A 81 -0.36 -0.36 30.02
C GLN A 81 0.69 0.77 29.89
N ASP A 82 1.97 0.48 30.23
CA ASP A 82 3.03 1.49 30.22
C ASP A 82 3.84 1.53 28.92
N ARG A 83 3.36 0.87 27.87
CA ARG A 83 4.04 0.77 26.55
C ARG A 83 3.14 1.14 25.39
N GLN A 84 2.66 2.37 25.45
CA GLN A 84 1.89 2.99 24.40
C GLN A 84 2.78 3.96 23.59
N PHE A 85 2.64 3.96 22.27
CA PHE A 85 3.42 4.79 21.36
C PHE A 85 2.50 5.55 20.41
N GLU A 86 3.01 6.68 19.93
CA GLU A 86 2.36 7.45 18.87
C GLU A 86 3.18 7.35 17.57
N VAL A 87 2.52 7.01 16.47
CA VAL A 87 3.11 7.22 15.15
C VAL A 87 2.60 8.54 14.62
N VAL A 88 3.45 9.57 14.68
CA VAL A 88 3.10 10.95 14.31
C VAL A 88 3.11 11.18 12.80
N ASN A 89 2.52 12.29 12.34
CA ASN A 89 2.44 12.70 10.94
C ASN A 89 1.65 11.73 10.04
N VAL A 90 0.65 11.07 10.59
CA VAL A 90 -0.29 10.27 9.82
C VAL A 90 -1.40 11.17 9.30
N GLY A 91 -1.76 11.00 8.02
CA GLY A 91 -2.89 11.69 7.40
C GLY A 91 -3.95 10.71 6.96
N GLN A 92 -5.19 10.90 7.41
CA GLN A 92 -6.33 10.08 6.98
C GLN A 92 -7.51 10.97 6.59
N GLY A 93 -8.06 10.76 5.38
CA GLY A 93 -9.21 11.53 4.90
C GLY A 93 -8.98 13.05 4.82
N GLY A 94 -7.73 13.52 4.65
CA GLY A 94 -7.38 14.95 4.63
C GLY A 94 -7.19 15.57 6.02
N VAL A 95 -7.28 14.78 7.09
CA VAL A 95 -7.04 15.21 8.47
C VAL A 95 -5.68 14.72 8.92
N SER A 96 -4.87 15.59 9.54
CA SER A 96 -3.61 15.21 10.18
C SER A 96 -3.87 14.67 11.58
N GLY A 97 -3.06 13.71 12.01
CA GLY A 97 -3.17 13.10 13.32
C GLY A 97 -2.01 12.15 13.60
N HIS A 98 -2.26 11.16 14.41
CA HIS A 98 -1.30 10.14 14.80
C HIS A 98 -2.00 8.80 14.98
N ASP A 99 -1.26 7.69 14.86
CA ASP A 99 -1.79 6.37 15.17
C ASP A 99 -1.45 5.97 16.60
N ALA A 100 -2.42 5.37 17.28
CA ALA A 100 -2.24 4.78 18.59
C ALA A 100 -1.69 3.35 18.44
N VAL A 101 -0.52 3.11 19.01
CA VAL A 101 0.17 1.82 18.93
C VAL A 101 0.46 1.30 20.32
N ASP A 102 0.06 0.07 20.60
CA ASP A 102 0.26 -0.58 21.89
C ASP A 102 1.02 -1.89 21.76
N ALA A 103 1.64 -2.30 22.85
CA ALA A 103 2.23 -3.62 22.98
C ALA A 103 1.22 -4.60 23.61
N LEU A 104 0.91 -5.67 22.90
CA LEU A 104 0.13 -6.80 23.39
C LEU A 104 1.09 -7.91 23.82
N ARG A 105 1.03 -8.34 25.08
CA ARG A 105 1.80 -9.50 25.56
C ARG A 105 1.00 -10.76 25.31
N LEU A 106 1.55 -11.65 24.53
CA LEU A 106 0.98 -12.97 24.22
C LEU A 106 1.21 -13.96 25.37
N ASP A 107 0.52 -15.09 25.34
CA ASP A 107 0.62 -16.12 26.38
C ASP A 107 2.02 -16.78 26.48
N ASP A 108 2.77 -16.77 25.38
CA ASP A 108 4.16 -17.25 25.33
C ASP A 108 5.17 -16.21 25.88
N GLY A 109 4.70 -15.04 26.31
CA GLY A 109 5.50 -13.94 26.81
C GLY A 109 6.09 -13.02 25.73
N SER A 110 5.90 -13.31 24.46
CA SER A 110 6.30 -12.42 23.35
C SER A 110 5.46 -11.15 23.32
N LEU A 111 5.95 -10.12 22.65
CA LEU A 111 5.24 -8.85 22.50
C LEU A 111 4.87 -8.65 21.03
N LEU A 112 3.58 -8.46 20.79
CA LEU A 112 3.02 -8.07 19.50
C LEU A 112 2.74 -6.56 19.53
N ILE A 113 3.25 -5.83 18.54
CA ILE A 113 2.95 -4.41 18.36
C ILE A 113 1.65 -4.30 17.55
N VAL A 114 0.64 -3.64 18.14
CA VAL A 114 -0.69 -3.49 17.56
C VAL A 114 -0.97 -2.02 17.30
N ASN A 115 -1.17 -1.66 16.05
CA ASN A 115 -1.73 -0.36 15.69
C ASN A 115 -3.25 -0.41 15.88
N ARG A 116 -3.77 0.38 16.84
CA ARG A 116 -5.21 0.44 17.16
C ARG A 116 -5.98 1.42 16.30
N GLY A 117 -5.27 2.18 15.45
CA GLY A 117 -5.86 3.07 14.48
C GLY A 117 -5.58 4.54 14.73
N PHE A 118 -6.18 5.36 13.87
CA PHE A 118 -5.92 6.78 13.73
C PHE A 118 -6.66 7.61 14.79
N VAL A 119 -5.94 8.56 15.37
CA VAL A 119 -6.44 9.58 16.30
C VAL A 119 -6.25 10.96 15.63
N ALA A 120 -7.34 11.69 15.44
CA ALA A 120 -7.33 12.97 14.75
C ALA A 120 -6.72 14.10 15.60
N GLY A 121 -5.90 14.93 14.98
CA GLY A 121 -5.31 16.11 15.61
C GLY A 121 -4.32 15.75 16.70
N ALA A 122 -4.33 16.54 17.77
CA ALA A 122 -3.49 16.39 18.97
C ALA A 122 -4.29 15.82 20.16
N ALA A 123 -5.34 15.03 19.89
CA ALA A 123 -6.10 14.40 20.95
C ALA A 123 -5.21 13.37 21.71
N PRO A 124 -5.39 13.21 23.04
CA PRO A 124 -4.63 12.24 23.78
C PRO A 124 -4.91 10.81 23.32
N LEU A 125 -3.93 9.94 23.45
CA LEU A 125 -4.12 8.51 23.14
C LEU A 125 -5.25 7.91 23.99
N PRO A 126 -6.14 7.13 23.39
CA PRO A 126 -7.13 6.39 24.14
C PRO A 126 -6.43 5.34 25.02
N PRO A 127 -6.89 5.11 26.25
CA PRO A 127 -6.27 4.13 27.12
C PRO A 127 -6.27 2.74 26.49
N ALA A 128 -5.25 1.94 26.80
CA ALA A 128 -5.19 0.57 26.34
C ALA A 128 -6.39 -0.22 26.89
N PRO A 129 -7.00 -1.11 26.11
CA PRO A 129 -8.04 -2.00 26.61
C PRO A 129 -7.53 -2.87 27.76
N THR A 130 -8.38 -3.16 28.72
CA THR A 130 -8.08 -4.06 29.85
C THR A 130 -8.39 -5.50 29.48
#